data_35507047b0029831dfcede99af1ab30a
#
_entry.id   35507047b0029831dfcede99af1ab30a
#
_cell.length_a   1.000
_cell.length_b   1.000
_cell.length_c   1.000
_cell.angle_alpha   90.00
_cell.angle_beta   90.00
_cell.angle_gamma   90.00
#
_symmetry.space_group_name_H-M   'P 1'
#
loop_
_entity.id
_entity.type
_entity.pdbx_description
1 polymer ?
#
loop_
_entity_poly.entity_id
_entity_poly.type
_entity_poly.pdbx_seq_one_letter_code
_entity_poly.pdbx_strand_id
1 'polypeptide(L)'
;FNRFFSEYINRSWISSDNLSFQDFFEFLMRNKHVIVKPIDGVGGEGIFKKIIQSEKEIKELYDYIKGKKVIIEEVISQCAELKDLNPSSVNTIRVYSVEKENRIFIMGALLRIGNGKGITDNYSSGGLAATIDVETGIIISPAVSQNNDNVYVHPYTNKVIIGLQIPKWSEVLECVKQAHSKIPQLCYIGWDVVICEDGTVTFLEANTCSGVELQQHPLRKGVKHVYAPYL
;
A
#
# COMPACT_ATOMS: atom_id res chain seq x y z
N PHE A 1 9.62 8.72 -5.44
CA PHE A 1 8.53 8.78 -4.47
C PHE A 1 9.08 9.03 -3.06
N ASN A 2 9.82 8.11 -2.45
CA ASN A 2 10.26 8.18 -1.05
C ASN A 2 11.03 9.46 -0.68
N ARG A 3 11.87 10.00 -1.58
CA ARG A 3 12.60 11.27 -1.33
C ARG A 3 11.66 12.46 -1.26
N PHE A 4 10.68 12.52 -2.16
CA PHE A 4 9.75 13.65 -2.25
C PHE A 4 8.72 13.65 -1.11
N PHE A 5 8.24 12.45 -0.73
CA PHE A 5 7.24 12.27 0.33
C PHE A 5 7.86 11.75 1.64
N SER A 6 9.13 12.10 1.92
CA SER A 6 9.88 11.57 3.07
C SER A 6 9.18 11.73 4.42
N GLU A 7 8.42 12.80 4.61
CA GLU A 7 7.65 13.05 5.83
C GLU A 7 6.45 12.09 6.04
N TYR A 8 6.03 11.39 4.96
CA TYR A 8 4.97 10.36 5.01
C TYR A 8 5.52 8.94 4.94
N ILE A 9 6.86 8.78 4.92
CA ILE A 9 7.52 7.49 4.84
C ILE A 9 8.08 7.13 6.22
N ASN A 10 7.26 6.48 7.04
CA ASN A 10 7.62 6.12 8.42
C ASN A 10 8.32 4.74 8.47
N ARG A 11 9.34 4.55 7.63
CA ARG A 11 10.20 3.38 7.62
C ARG A 11 11.57 3.73 7.04
N SER A 12 12.58 3.00 7.45
CA SER A 12 13.92 3.12 6.89
C SER A 12 13.97 2.58 5.46
N TRP A 13 14.70 3.25 4.59
CA TRP A 13 14.87 2.80 3.20
C TRP A 13 16.18 3.29 2.59
N ILE A 14 16.69 2.54 1.59
CA ILE A 14 17.81 2.93 0.74
C ILE A 14 17.52 2.56 -0.71
N SER A 15 18.14 3.31 -1.64
CA SER A 15 18.12 2.99 -3.07
C SER A 15 19.43 2.36 -3.48
N SER A 16 19.39 1.47 -4.46
CA SER A 16 20.62 0.91 -5.07
C SER A 16 21.43 1.93 -5.89
N ASP A 17 20.88 3.13 -6.13
CA ASP A 17 21.57 4.18 -6.89
C ASP A 17 22.80 4.69 -6.11
N ASN A 18 24.01 4.46 -6.66
CA ASN A 18 25.30 4.84 -6.06
C ASN A 18 25.52 4.29 -4.63
N LEU A 19 24.91 3.14 -4.33
CA LEU A 19 24.98 2.52 -3.01
C LEU A 19 26.34 1.84 -2.79
N SER A 20 27.09 2.30 -1.78
CA SER A 20 28.30 1.60 -1.35
C SER A 20 27.98 0.34 -0.56
N PHE A 21 28.88 -0.64 -0.55
CA PHE A 21 28.71 -1.83 0.29
C PHE A 21 28.66 -1.47 1.78
N GLN A 22 29.42 -0.47 2.22
CA GLN A 22 29.44 -0.02 3.60
C GLN A 22 28.07 0.53 4.04
N ASP A 23 27.46 1.44 3.25
CA ASP A 23 26.14 2.01 3.57
C ASP A 23 25.05 0.92 3.58
N PHE A 24 25.13 -0.01 2.62
CA PHE A 24 24.22 -1.15 2.55
C PHE A 24 24.37 -2.07 3.76
N PHE A 25 25.59 -2.38 4.15
CA PHE A 25 25.88 -3.20 5.33
C PHE A 25 25.34 -2.55 6.60
N GLU A 26 25.61 -1.28 6.83
CA GLU A 26 25.11 -0.54 7.98
C GLU A 26 23.59 -0.49 8.03
N PHE A 27 22.94 -0.27 6.87
CA PHE A 27 21.49 -0.29 6.77
C PHE A 27 20.90 -1.64 7.19
N LEU A 28 21.44 -2.75 6.67
CA LEU A 28 20.94 -4.09 6.98
C LEU A 28 21.30 -4.56 8.39
N MET A 29 22.37 -4.05 8.98
CA MET A 29 22.68 -4.32 10.39
C MET A 29 21.64 -3.70 11.33
N ARG A 30 21.07 -2.55 10.97
CA ARG A 30 19.97 -1.89 11.71
C ARG A 30 18.61 -2.50 11.39
N ASN A 31 18.39 -2.88 10.12
CA ASN A 31 17.10 -3.37 9.61
C ASN A 31 17.22 -4.81 9.15
N LYS A 32 17.00 -5.75 10.07
CA LYS A 32 17.16 -7.20 9.80
C LYS A 32 16.07 -7.78 8.89
N HIS A 33 14.89 -7.16 8.87
CA HIS A 33 13.75 -7.59 8.07
C HIS A 33 13.49 -6.53 6.98
N VAL A 34 13.77 -6.89 5.75
CA VAL A 34 13.65 -5.94 4.63
C VAL A 34 12.80 -6.52 3.50
N ILE A 35 12.25 -5.60 2.73
CA ILE A 35 11.60 -5.87 1.46
C ILE A 35 12.42 -5.20 0.34
N VAL A 36 12.68 -5.94 -0.72
CA VAL A 36 13.38 -5.46 -1.92
C VAL A 36 12.37 -5.30 -3.02
N LYS A 37 12.34 -4.12 -3.65
CA LYS A 37 11.37 -3.77 -4.70
C LYS A 37 12.12 -3.23 -5.92
N PRO A 38 11.86 -3.71 -7.15
CA PRO A 38 12.30 -3.04 -8.36
C PRO A 38 11.70 -1.62 -8.42
N ILE A 39 12.50 -0.64 -8.85
CA ILE A 39 12.01 0.75 -9.00
C ILE A 39 11.02 0.87 -10.15
N ASP A 40 11.24 0.08 -11.22
CA ASP A 40 10.44 0.09 -12.43
C ASP A 40 9.41 -1.07 -12.46
N GLY A 41 9.17 -1.74 -11.30
CA GLY A 41 8.25 -2.88 -11.19
C GLY A 41 6.78 -2.47 -11.21
N VAL A 42 5.95 -3.32 -11.81
CA VAL A 42 4.49 -3.14 -11.84
C VAL A 42 3.81 -4.36 -11.21
N GLY A 43 2.71 -4.14 -10.48
CA GLY A 43 1.87 -5.24 -9.96
C GLY A 43 2.54 -6.12 -8.89
N GLY A 44 3.64 -5.67 -8.29
CA GLY A 44 4.37 -6.41 -7.25
C GLY A 44 5.36 -7.45 -7.81
N GLU A 45 5.61 -7.45 -9.11
CA GLU A 45 6.58 -8.35 -9.74
C GLU A 45 8.00 -8.04 -9.23
N GLY A 46 8.76 -9.09 -8.91
CA GLY A 46 10.12 -8.99 -8.41
C GLY A 46 10.25 -8.48 -6.96
N ILE A 47 9.15 -8.27 -6.23
CA ILE A 47 9.16 -7.93 -4.82
C ILE A 47 9.44 -9.20 -3.99
N PHE A 48 10.40 -9.12 -3.08
CA PHE A 48 10.63 -10.20 -2.12
C PHE A 48 11.02 -9.67 -0.74
N LYS A 49 10.71 -10.45 0.30
CA LYS A 49 11.17 -10.22 1.67
C LYS A 49 12.46 -10.98 1.94
N LYS A 50 13.35 -10.39 2.72
CA LYS A 50 14.57 -11.02 3.20
C LYS A 50 14.73 -10.77 4.70
N ILE A 51 15.03 -11.84 5.43
CA ILE A 51 15.47 -11.77 6.84
C ILE A 51 16.98 -11.97 6.84
N ILE A 52 17.70 -11.06 7.45
CA ILE A 52 19.17 -11.07 7.53
C ILE A 52 19.59 -11.74 8.83
N GLN A 53 20.23 -12.88 8.71
CA GLN A 53 20.72 -13.68 9.85
C GLN A 53 22.24 -13.64 9.98
N SER A 54 22.97 -13.28 8.92
CA SER A 54 24.43 -13.27 8.90
C SER A 54 24.99 -12.19 7.95
N GLU A 55 26.25 -11.81 8.18
CA GLU A 55 27.00 -10.91 7.28
C GLU A 55 27.19 -11.52 5.88
N LYS A 56 27.29 -12.83 5.79
CA LYS A 56 27.36 -13.53 4.50
C LYS A 56 26.12 -13.25 3.67
N GLU A 57 24.93 -13.29 4.26
CA GLU A 57 23.68 -12.98 3.57
C GLU A 57 23.58 -11.53 3.13
N ILE A 58 24.20 -10.60 3.87
CA ILE A 58 24.30 -9.18 3.45
C ILE A 58 25.12 -9.10 2.15
N LYS A 59 26.27 -9.77 2.10
CA LYS A 59 27.10 -9.79 0.92
C LYS A 59 26.41 -10.43 -0.28
N GLU A 60 25.77 -11.57 -0.07
CA GLU A 60 24.99 -12.27 -1.11
C GLU A 60 23.87 -11.38 -1.67
N LEU A 61 23.15 -10.66 -0.80
CA LEU A 61 22.09 -9.74 -1.23
C LEU A 61 22.67 -8.53 -1.97
N TYR A 62 23.81 -7.98 -1.52
CA TYR A 62 24.48 -6.88 -2.22
C TYR A 62 24.89 -7.31 -3.63
N ASP A 63 25.52 -8.47 -3.77
CA ASP A 63 25.93 -9.01 -5.07
C ASP A 63 24.72 -9.27 -5.97
N TYR A 64 23.60 -9.72 -5.40
CA TYR A 64 22.33 -9.94 -6.13
C TYR A 64 21.73 -8.65 -6.67
N ILE A 65 21.75 -7.55 -5.91
CA ILE A 65 21.16 -6.27 -6.34
C ILE A 65 22.11 -5.42 -7.20
N LYS A 66 23.38 -5.79 -7.28
CA LYS A 66 24.37 -5.06 -8.06
C LYS A 66 23.96 -4.93 -9.52
N GLY A 67 23.93 -3.69 -10.02
CA GLY A 67 23.49 -3.37 -11.39
C GLY A 67 21.96 -3.39 -11.59
N LYS A 68 21.17 -3.67 -10.54
CA LYS A 68 19.71 -3.57 -10.58
C LYS A 68 19.24 -2.24 -9.96
N LYS A 69 18.17 -1.70 -10.47
CA LYS A 69 17.49 -0.53 -9.90
C LYS A 69 16.44 -1.02 -8.89
N VAL A 70 16.80 -1.04 -7.63
CA VAL A 70 15.93 -1.49 -6.55
C VAL A 70 15.89 -0.48 -5.40
N ILE A 71 14.79 -0.50 -4.66
CA ILE A 71 14.67 0.11 -3.35
C ILE A 71 14.59 -0.99 -2.30
N ILE A 72 15.30 -0.82 -1.21
CA ILE A 72 15.30 -1.73 -0.06
C ILE A 72 14.68 -0.97 1.10
N GLU A 73 13.62 -1.51 1.67
CA GLU A 73 12.86 -0.88 2.73
C GLU A 73 12.74 -1.83 3.93
N GLU A 74 12.69 -1.24 5.11
CA GLU A 74 12.27 -1.95 6.31
C GLU A 74 10.86 -2.52 6.14
N VAL A 75 10.61 -3.73 6.62
CA VAL A 75 9.28 -4.34 6.60
C VAL A 75 8.37 -3.63 7.60
N ILE A 76 7.24 -3.13 7.12
CA ILE A 76 6.24 -2.46 7.94
C ILE A 76 5.57 -3.48 8.87
N SER A 77 5.49 -3.16 10.16
CA SER A 77 4.57 -3.81 11.10
C SER A 77 3.26 -3.04 11.09
N GLN A 78 2.19 -3.71 10.63
CA GLN A 78 0.85 -3.13 10.49
C GLN A 78 0.08 -3.14 11.81
N CYS A 79 -0.86 -2.21 12.00
CA CYS A 79 -1.75 -2.17 13.17
C CYS A 79 -2.50 -3.49 13.37
N ALA A 80 -2.87 -3.77 14.62
CA ALA A 80 -3.42 -5.07 15.03
C ALA A 80 -4.70 -5.44 14.26
N GLU A 81 -5.60 -4.48 14.06
CA GLU A 81 -6.91 -4.71 13.43
C GLU A 81 -6.78 -5.22 12.00
N LEU A 82 -5.86 -4.61 11.22
CA LEU A 82 -5.64 -5.02 9.85
C LEU A 82 -4.74 -6.27 9.77
N LYS A 83 -3.76 -6.41 10.68
CA LYS A 83 -2.93 -7.60 10.79
C LYS A 83 -3.76 -8.84 11.15
N ASP A 84 -4.74 -8.69 12.03
CA ASP A 84 -5.69 -9.74 12.41
C ASP A 84 -6.55 -10.22 11.25
N LEU A 85 -6.88 -9.31 10.32
CA LEU A 85 -7.61 -9.68 9.12
C LEU A 85 -6.77 -10.56 8.20
N ASN A 86 -5.52 -10.16 7.92
CA ASN A 86 -4.57 -10.94 7.17
C ASN A 86 -3.13 -10.69 7.65
N PRO A 87 -2.50 -11.64 8.33
CA PRO A 87 -1.14 -11.48 8.88
C PRO A 87 -0.01 -11.73 7.87
N SER A 88 -0.29 -12.32 6.70
CA SER A 88 0.74 -12.75 5.74
C SER A 88 1.38 -11.59 4.98
N SER A 89 0.63 -10.54 4.73
CA SER A 89 1.07 -9.33 4.05
C SER A 89 0.46 -8.08 4.69
N VAL A 90 0.99 -6.91 4.36
CA VAL A 90 0.28 -5.65 4.62
C VAL A 90 -1.06 -5.67 3.91
N ASN A 91 -2.08 -5.08 4.52
CA ASN A 91 -3.36 -4.81 3.89
C ASN A 91 -3.42 -3.31 3.59
N THR A 92 -3.39 -2.97 2.32
CA THR A 92 -3.19 -1.59 1.86
C THR A 92 -4.51 -0.87 1.70
N ILE A 93 -4.60 0.33 2.26
CA ILE A 93 -5.72 1.24 2.03
C ILE A 93 -5.42 2.01 0.74
N ARG A 94 -6.18 1.74 -0.32
CA ARG A 94 -6.15 2.52 -1.55
C ARG A 94 -7.13 3.67 -1.43
N VAL A 95 -6.64 4.90 -1.44
CA VAL A 95 -7.47 6.12 -1.43
C VAL A 95 -7.32 6.84 -2.76
N TYR A 96 -8.43 7.21 -3.36
CA TYR A 96 -8.45 7.95 -4.62
C TYR A 96 -8.77 9.42 -4.35
N SER A 97 -7.95 10.31 -4.87
CA SER A 97 -8.14 11.74 -4.72
C SER A 97 -8.06 12.48 -6.04
N VAL A 98 -8.81 13.57 -6.14
CA VAL A 98 -8.82 14.49 -7.28
C VAL A 98 -8.52 15.89 -6.79
N GLU A 99 -7.66 16.59 -7.52
CA GLU A 99 -7.44 18.02 -7.36
C GLU A 99 -8.35 18.79 -8.30
N LYS A 100 -9.08 19.77 -7.78
CA LYS A 100 -9.85 20.74 -8.58
C LYS A 100 -9.88 22.09 -7.87
N GLU A 101 -9.53 23.15 -8.55
CA GLU A 101 -9.59 24.53 -8.05
C GLU A 101 -8.80 24.72 -6.74
N ASN A 102 -7.59 24.14 -6.67
CA ASN A 102 -6.71 24.11 -5.48
C ASN A 102 -7.33 23.43 -4.26
N ARG A 103 -8.28 22.53 -4.47
CA ARG A 103 -8.91 21.72 -3.40
C ARG A 103 -8.77 20.23 -3.71
N ILE A 104 -8.53 19.45 -2.66
CA ILE A 104 -8.42 18.00 -2.80
C ILE A 104 -9.71 17.34 -2.34
N PHE A 105 -10.26 16.50 -3.20
CA PHE A 105 -11.47 15.72 -2.97
C PHE A 105 -11.16 14.25 -2.94
N ILE A 106 -11.75 13.52 -2.00
CA ILE A 106 -11.63 12.06 -1.93
C ILE A 106 -12.77 11.43 -2.72
N MET A 107 -12.40 10.67 -3.74
CA MET A 107 -13.34 10.07 -4.69
C MET A 107 -13.80 8.66 -4.29
N GLY A 108 -13.10 8.04 -3.36
CA GLY A 108 -13.39 6.70 -2.89
C GLY A 108 -12.21 6.09 -2.17
N ALA A 109 -12.47 5.02 -1.46
CA ALA A 109 -11.45 4.24 -0.79
C ALA A 109 -11.79 2.75 -0.78
N LEU A 110 -10.75 1.91 -0.74
CA LEU A 110 -10.92 0.47 -0.58
C LEU A 110 -9.76 -0.11 0.23
N LEU A 111 -10.03 -1.23 0.89
CA LEU A 111 -9.01 -2.05 1.51
C LEU A 111 -8.61 -3.15 0.53
N ARG A 112 -7.34 -3.22 0.19
CA ARG A 112 -6.72 -4.36 -0.47
C ARG A 112 -6.30 -5.33 0.62
N ILE A 113 -6.67 -6.59 0.45
CA ILE A 113 -6.49 -7.62 1.48
C ILE A 113 -5.71 -8.77 0.85
N GLY A 114 -4.62 -9.18 1.46
CA GLY A 114 -3.91 -10.38 1.02
C GLY A 114 -4.78 -11.63 1.17
N ASN A 115 -4.48 -12.68 0.42
CA ASN A 115 -5.26 -13.93 0.42
C ASN A 115 -4.75 -14.98 1.43
N GLY A 116 -3.83 -14.60 2.33
CA GLY A 116 -3.23 -15.49 3.34
C GLY A 116 -2.07 -16.35 2.83
N LYS A 117 -1.72 -16.32 1.55
CA LYS A 117 -0.68 -17.17 0.94
C LYS A 117 0.54 -16.41 0.44
N GLY A 118 0.41 -15.10 0.17
CA GLY A 118 1.45 -14.28 -0.43
C GLY A 118 2.02 -13.25 0.54
N ILE A 119 3.08 -12.58 0.10
CA ILE A 119 3.72 -11.47 0.83
C ILE A 119 3.18 -10.10 0.40
N THR A 120 2.27 -10.07 -0.58
CA THR A 120 1.62 -8.88 -1.13
C THR A 120 0.10 -9.04 -1.11
N ASP A 121 -0.61 -7.92 -1.12
CA ASP A 121 -2.06 -7.83 -1.18
C ASP A 121 -2.58 -7.51 -2.59
N ASN A 122 -1.71 -7.60 -3.60
CA ASN A 122 -2.06 -7.24 -4.97
C ASN A 122 -3.25 -8.04 -5.50
N TYR A 123 -4.26 -7.31 -5.96
CA TYR A 123 -5.48 -7.89 -6.54
C TYR A 123 -5.18 -8.80 -7.72
N SER A 124 -4.27 -8.38 -8.62
CA SER A 124 -3.82 -9.18 -9.76
C SER A 124 -3.08 -10.47 -9.39
N SER A 125 -2.60 -10.59 -8.16
CA SER A 125 -1.92 -11.79 -7.64
C SER A 125 -2.81 -12.61 -6.69
N GLY A 126 -4.13 -12.47 -6.81
CA GLY A 126 -5.11 -13.21 -6.03
C GLY A 126 -5.51 -12.55 -4.71
N GLY A 127 -5.12 -11.30 -4.47
CA GLY A 127 -5.64 -10.51 -3.35
C GLY A 127 -7.12 -10.20 -3.50
N LEU A 128 -7.69 -9.64 -2.44
CA LEU A 128 -9.09 -9.24 -2.36
C LEU A 128 -9.19 -7.72 -2.25
N ALA A 129 -10.35 -7.16 -2.61
CA ALA A 129 -10.62 -5.74 -2.46
C ALA A 129 -12.03 -5.52 -1.89
N ALA A 130 -12.16 -4.64 -0.88
CA ALA A 130 -13.43 -4.30 -0.25
C ALA A 130 -13.58 -2.77 -0.16
N THR A 131 -14.78 -2.25 -0.40
CA THR A 131 -15.05 -0.82 -0.36
C THR A 131 -15.09 -0.30 1.08
N ILE A 132 -14.40 0.80 1.30
CA ILE A 132 -14.47 1.59 2.54
C ILE A 132 -15.41 2.78 2.27
N ASP A 133 -16.36 3.00 3.17
CA ASP A 133 -17.15 4.22 3.19
C ASP A 133 -16.26 5.41 3.55
N VAL A 134 -16.23 6.43 2.71
CA VAL A 134 -15.30 7.56 2.84
C VAL A 134 -15.61 8.42 4.07
N GLU A 135 -16.85 8.51 4.48
CA GLU A 135 -17.26 9.35 5.61
C GLU A 135 -16.93 8.67 6.95
N THR A 136 -17.17 7.38 7.04
CA THR A 136 -17.08 6.64 8.30
C THR A 136 -15.81 5.81 8.46
N GLY A 137 -15.17 5.41 7.36
CA GLY A 137 -14.02 4.49 7.39
C GLY A 137 -14.42 3.03 7.64
N ILE A 138 -15.71 2.69 7.53
CA ILE A 138 -16.21 1.33 7.71
C ILE A 138 -16.20 0.60 6.36
N ILE A 139 -15.83 -0.69 6.36
CA ILE A 139 -15.98 -1.54 5.17
C ILE A 139 -17.45 -1.86 4.96
N ILE A 140 -18.01 -1.44 3.82
CA ILE A 140 -19.44 -1.51 3.49
C ILE A 140 -19.80 -2.56 2.45
N SER A 141 -18.82 -3.26 1.88
CA SER A 141 -19.06 -4.30 0.89
C SER A 141 -18.39 -5.62 1.29
N PRO A 142 -18.84 -6.78 0.75
CA PRO A 142 -17.97 -7.95 0.72
C PRO A 142 -16.68 -7.60 -0.02
N ALA A 143 -15.60 -8.30 0.27
CA ALA A 143 -14.44 -8.24 -0.60
C ALA A 143 -14.73 -9.02 -1.89
N VAL A 144 -14.10 -8.61 -2.99
CA VAL A 144 -14.17 -9.35 -4.25
C VAL A 144 -12.81 -9.92 -4.61
N SER A 145 -12.82 -11.13 -5.16
CA SER A 145 -11.66 -11.77 -5.75
C SER A 145 -11.47 -11.34 -7.22
N GLN A 146 -10.33 -11.68 -7.80
CA GLN A 146 -10.07 -11.47 -9.23
C GLN A 146 -11.07 -12.22 -10.14
N ASN A 147 -11.62 -13.34 -9.66
CA ASN A 147 -12.67 -14.09 -10.35
C ASN A 147 -14.06 -13.46 -10.17
N ASN A 148 -14.12 -12.30 -9.52
CA ASN A 148 -15.37 -11.59 -9.25
C ASN A 148 -16.29 -12.29 -8.23
N ASP A 149 -15.74 -13.17 -7.37
CA ASP A 149 -16.47 -13.82 -6.29
C ASP A 149 -16.59 -12.90 -5.09
N ASN A 150 -17.76 -12.90 -4.44
CA ASN A 150 -17.95 -12.19 -3.18
C ASN A 150 -17.38 -13.00 -2.01
N VAL A 151 -16.53 -12.36 -1.20
CA VAL A 151 -15.88 -12.93 -0.02
C VAL A 151 -16.30 -12.13 1.22
N TYR A 152 -17.14 -12.73 2.06
CA TYR A 152 -17.66 -12.09 3.28
C TYR A 152 -16.75 -12.30 4.48
N VAL A 153 -16.02 -13.40 4.48
CA VAL A 153 -15.13 -13.84 5.56
C VAL A 153 -13.78 -14.14 4.94
N HIS A 154 -12.72 -13.67 5.54
CA HIS A 154 -11.36 -13.89 5.02
C HIS A 154 -11.04 -15.41 5.03
N PRO A 155 -10.62 -16.00 3.90
CA PRO A 155 -10.55 -17.46 3.73
C PRO A 155 -9.52 -18.14 4.64
N TYR A 156 -8.54 -17.40 5.17
CA TYR A 156 -7.46 -17.94 5.98
C TYR A 156 -7.66 -17.69 7.48
N THR A 157 -8.16 -16.52 7.85
CA THR A 157 -8.30 -16.10 9.26
C THR A 157 -9.72 -16.26 9.80
N ASN A 158 -10.70 -16.53 8.92
CA ASN A 158 -12.12 -16.55 9.26
C ASN A 158 -12.66 -15.24 9.86
N LYS A 159 -11.96 -14.12 9.66
CA LYS A 159 -12.42 -12.80 10.10
C LYS A 159 -13.49 -12.27 9.16
N VAL A 160 -14.52 -11.67 9.72
CA VAL A 160 -15.56 -10.97 8.96
C VAL A 160 -15.00 -9.68 8.38
N ILE A 161 -15.28 -9.43 7.12
CA ILE A 161 -14.74 -8.28 6.37
C ILE A 161 -15.67 -7.07 6.48
N ILE A 162 -16.97 -7.26 6.21
CA ILE A 162 -17.96 -6.18 6.27
C ILE A 162 -18.11 -5.69 7.72
N GLY A 163 -18.17 -4.38 7.90
CA GLY A 163 -18.30 -3.76 9.21
C GLY A 163 -16.98 -3.52 9.93
N LEU A 164 -15.85 -3.98 9.37
CA LEU A 164 -14.54 -3.65 9.92
C LEU A 164 -14.31 -2.13 9.85
N GLN A 165 -14.01 -1.53 10.99
CA GLN A 165 -13.59 -0.12 11.07
C GLN A 165 -12.11 0.00 10.75
N ILE A 166 -11.77 0.85 9.78
CA ILE A 166 -10.38 1.25 9.54
C ILE A 166 -9.97 2.20 10.68
N PRO A 167 -8.94 1.84 11.46
CA PRO A 167 -8.47 2.74 12.53
C PRO A 167 -7.88 4.03 11.93
N LYS A 168 -7.83 5.10 12.73
CA LYS A 168 -7.20 6.37 12.33
C LYS A 168 -7.71 6.95 11.00
N TRP A 169 -8.96 6.66 10.63
CA TRP A 169 -9.50 6.99 9.31
C TRP A 169 -9.38 8.48 8.94
N SER A 170 -9.70 9.37 9.87
CA SER A 170 -9.58 10.81 9.66
C SER A 170 -8.13 11.23 9.37
N GLU A 171 -7.16 10.62 10.07
CA GLU A 171 -5.74 10.88 9.87
C GLU A 171 -5.28 10.39 8.48
N VAL A 172 -5.78 9.22 8.04
CA VAL A 172 -5.50 8.69 6.68
C VAL A 172 -5.95 9.70 5.62
N LEU A 173 -7.19 10.20 5.72
CA LEU A 173 -7.73 11.15 4.75
C LEU A 173 -6.96 12.49 4.76
N GLU A 174 -6.61 12.97 5.95
CA GLU A 174 -5.86 14.22 6.10
C GLU A 174 -4.45 14.09 5.49
N CYS A 175 -3.71 13.01 5.79
CA CYS A 175 -2.41 12.73 5.17
C CYS A 175 -2.49 12.69 3.64
N VAL A 176 -3.52 12.04 3.07
CA VAL A 176 -3.72 11.98 1.62
C VAL A 176 -3.98 13.36 1.04
N LYS A 177 -4.83 14.19 1.66
CA LYS A 177 -5.10 15.55 1.18
C LYS A 177 -3.85 16.43 1.23
N GLN A 178 -3.09 16.37 2.31
CA GLN A 178 -1.84 17.12 2.48
C GLN A 178 -0.79 16.68 1.46
N ALA A 179 -0.61 15.37 1.27
CA ALA A 179 0.34 14.85 0.29
C ALA A 179 -0.03 15.24 -1.15
N HIS A 180 -1.31 15.14 -1.51
CA HIS A 180 -1.78 15.53 -2.85
C HIS A 180 -1.59 17.02 -3.10
N SER A 181 -1.84 17.89 -2.11
CA SER A 181 -1.68 19.33 -2.25
C SER A 181 -0.24 19.78 -2.57
N LYS A 182 0.76 18.93 -2.35
CA LYS A 182 2.17 19.18 -2.73
C LYS A 182 2.45 18.99 -4.22
N ILE A 183 1.57 18.33 -4.94
CA ILE A 183 1.70 18.02 -6.36
C ILE A 183 0.41 18.37 -7.13
N PRO A 184 -0.04 19.63 -7.08
CA PRO A 184 -1.32 20.04 -7.68
C PRO A 184 -1.35 19.89 -9.21
N GLN A 185 -0.21 19.61 -9.86
CA GLN A 185 -0.12 19.31 -11.30
C GLN A 185 -0.73 17.95 -11.67
N LEU A 186 -0.89 17.05 -10.68
CA LEU A 186 -1.50 15.74 -10.88
C LEU A 186 -2.96 15.80 -10.44
N CYS A 187 -3.87 15.92 -11.41
CA CYS A 187 -5.30 16.03 -11.13
C CYS A 187 -5.90 14.82 -10.42
N TYR A 188 -5.32 13.63 -10.59
CA TYR A 188 -5.86 12.37 -10.06
C TYR A 188 -4.75 11.44 -9.57
N ILE A 189 -4.92 10.91 -8.37
CA ILE A 189 -3.95 10.00 -7.75
C ILE A 189 -4.67 8.92 -6.96
N GLY A 190 -4.19 7.68 -7.10
CA GLY A 190 -4.49 6.57 -6.19
C GLY A 190 -3.34 6.34 -5.22
N TRP A 191 -3.58 6.57 -3.93
CA TRP A 191 -2.60 6.46 -2.85
C TRP A 191 -2.68 5.11 -2.19
N ASP A 192 -1.54 4.46 -1.99
CA ASP A 192 -1.43 3.24 -1.19
C ASP A 192 -0.90 3.59 0.19
N VAL A 193 -1.75 3.41 1.19
CA VAL A 193 -1.53 3.85 2.57
C VAL A 193 -1.59 2.66 3.52
N VAL A 194 -0.76 2.66 4.54
CA VAL A 194 -0.75 1.66 5.62
C VAL A 194 -0.76 2.36 6.97
N ILE A 195 -1.43 1.76 7.93
CA ILE A 195 -1.40 2.16 9.32
C ILE A 195 -0.46 1.23 10.06
N CYS A 196 0.61 1.77 10.60
CA CYS A 196 1.63 1.03 11.33
C CYS A 196 1.14 0.59 12.73
N GLU A 197 1.87 -0.33 13.36
CA GLU A 197 1.57 -0.85 14.70
C GLU A 197 1.56 0.25 15.79
N ASP A 198 2.38 1.28 15.62
CA ASP A 198 2.41 2.45 16.49
C ASP A 198 1.30 3.48 16.20
N GLY A 199 0.41 3.17 15.24
CA GLY A 199 -0.68 4.04 14.80
C GLY A 199 -0.28 5.11 13.79
N THR A 200 0.98 5.18 13.36
CA THR A 200 1.39 6.14 12.32
C THR A 200 0.85 5.74 10.95
N VAL A 201 0.51 6.73 10.14
CA VAL A 201 0.08 6.56 8.75
C VAL A 201 1.30 6.69 7.85
N THR A 202 1.56 5.68 7.01
CA THR A 202 2.68 5.68 6.07
C THR A 202 2.24 5.36 4.65
N PHE A 203 2.87 5.98 3.65
CA PHE A 203 2.58 5.71 2.25
C PHE A 203 3.51 4.64 1.70
N LEU A 204 2.94 3.73 0.89
CA LEU A 204 3.71 2.77 0.10
C LEU A 204 4.05 3.34 -1.26
N GLU A 205 3.08 3.94 -1.94
CA GLU A 205 3.22 4.47 -3.29
C GLU A 205 2.09 5.45 -3.64
N ALA A 206 2.27 6.19 -4.75
CA ALA A 206 1.25 7.00 -5.39
C ALA A 206 1.16 6.61 -6.87
N ASN A 207 -0.05 6.34 -7.33
CA ASN A 207 -0.33 5.88 -8.69
C ASN A 207 -1.07 6.96 -9.47
N THR A 208 -0.40 7.58 -10.45
CA THR A 208 -0.96 8.65 -11.28
C THR A 208 -1.95 8.17 -12.35
N CYS A 209 -1.90 6.87 -12.68
CA CYS A 209 -2.82 6.21 -13.62
C CYS A 209 -3.60 5.10 -12.92
N SER A 210 -4.08 5.35 -11.70
CA SER A 210 -4.82 4.36 -10.93
C SER A 210 -6.16 4.05 -11.59
N GLY A 211 -6.37 2.78 -11.96
CA GLY A 211 -7.65 2.32 -12.52
C GLY A 211 -8.79 2.45 -11.51
N VAL A 212 -9.99 2.75 -12.03
CA VAL A 212 -11.21 2.87 -11.21
C VAL A 212 -12.00 1.55 -11.10
N GLU A 213 -11.52 0.49 -11.75
CA GLU A 213 -12.19 -0.82 -11.78
C GLU A 213 -12.37 -1.37 -10.36
N LEU A 214 -11.32 -1.29 -9.54
CA LEU A 214 -11.38 -1.77 -8.16
C LEU A 214 -12.38 -1.01 -7.28
N GLN A 215 -12.73 0.23 -7.60
CA GLN A 215 -13.80 0.94 -6.89
C GLN A 215 -15.18 0.41 -7.25
N GLN A 216 -15.34 -0.12 -8.47
CA GLN A 216 -16.63 -0.54 -9.03
C GLN A 216 -16.95 -2.00 -8.68
N HIS A 217 -15.92 -2.86 -8.66
CA HIS A 217 -16.10 -4.30 -8.50
C HIS A 217 -16.80 -4.68 -7.19
N PRO A 218 -16.36 -4.21 -5.98
CA PRO A 218 -17.00 -4.63 -4.72
C PRO A 218 -18.45 -4.16 -4.58
N LEU A 219 -18.77 -2.99 -5.13
CA LEU A 219 -20.12 -2.42 -5.08
C LEU A 219 -21.01 -2.84 -6.26
N ARG A 220 -20.45 -3.50 -7.27
CA ARG A 220 -21.16 -3.83 -8.53
C ARG A 220 -21.82 -2.60 -9.17
N LYS A 221 -21.20 -1.43 -9.03
CA LYS A 221 -21.77 -0.16 -9.46
C LYS A 221 -20.72 0.73 -10.11
N GLY A 222 -21.07 1.37 -11.23
CA GLY A 222 -20.20 2.35 -11.88
C GLY A 222 -20.00 3.60 -11.03
N VAL A 223 -18.79 4.17 -11.07
CA VAL A 223 -18.41 5.35 -10.26
C VAL A 223 -18.40 6.66 -11.07
N LYS A 224 -18.87 6.65 -12.31
CA LYS A 224 -18.91 7.86 -13.16
C LYS A 224 -19.57 9.06 -12.45
N HIS A 225 -20.66 8.82 -11.74
CA HIS A 225 -21.40 9.85 -11.01
C HIS A 225 -20.59 10.51 -9.89
N VAL A 226 -19.61 9.81 -9.32
CA VAL A 226 -18.70 10.34 -8.31
C VAL A 226 -17.70 11.31 -8.92
N TYR A 227 -17.18 10.99 -10.10
CA TYR A 227 -16.14 11.77 -10.78
C TYR A 227 -16.69 12.91 -11.65
N ALA A 228 -17.88 12.75 -12.22
CA ALA A 228 -18.45 13.71 -13.17
C ALA A 228 -18.45 15.18 -12.69
N PRO A 229 -18.68 15.51 -11.40
CA PRO A 229 -18.60 16.89 -10.92
C PRO A 229 -17.19 17.49 -10.96
N TYR A 230 -16.17 16.67 -11.11
CA TYR A 230 -14.75 17.06 -11.04
C TYR A 230 -14.04 17.00 -12.40
N LEU A 231 -14.69 16.46 -13.40
CA LEU A 231 -14.23 16.48 -14.80
C LEU A 231 -14.70 17.76 -15.47
#